data_9fcbafcb1ccbde7dbb8d5f4fc29bc804
#
_entry.id   9fcbafcb1ccbde7dbb8d5f4fc29bc804
#
_cell.length_a   1.000
_cell.length_b   1.000
_cell.length_c   1.000
_cell.angle_alpha   90.00
_cell.angle_beta   90.00
_cell.angle_gamma   90.00
#
_symmetry.space_group_name_H-M   'P 1'
#
loop_
_entity.id
_entity.type
_entity.pdbx_description
1 polymer ?
#
loop_
_entity_poly.entity_id
_entity_poly.type
_entity_poly.pdbx_seq_one_letter_code
_entity_poly.pdbx_strand_id
1 'polypeptide(L)'
;MVYEAEVPGYTQLHLSVSIGGVLADNETVESAVGRADSLMYQAKNRKNMTVTEKSGIDSVKGREKQQVLIVDDSQMNREILAVILEEEYKILEAANGEECIDLLKQYGTGISLILLDINMPVMDGFEVLALMNRNHWIEDTPVIMISSEDGAAYVRRAYEMGASDYISRPFDAQVVHQRVFNTIKLYAKQR
;
A
#
# COMPACT_ATOMS: atom_id res chain seq x y z
N MET A 1 5.58 3.74 23.33
CA MET A 1 6.46 2.80 24.06
C MET A 1 5.76 1.47 23.99
N VAL A 2 6.25 0.53 23.20
CA VAL A 2 5.68 -0.82 23.09
C VAL A 2 6.45 -1.68 24.09
N TYR A 3 5.78 -2.22 25.10
CA TYR A 3 6.38 -3.18 26.00
C TYR A 3 6.33 -4.54 25.30
N GLU A 4 7.48 -5.11 24.96
CA GLU A 4 7.61 -6.51 24.61
C GLU A 4 7.52 -7.32 25.91
N ALA A 5 6.42 -8.05 26.10
CA ALA A 5 6.28 -9.00 27.18
C ALA A 5 6.67 -10.39 26.67
N GLU A 6 7.74 -10.95 27.19
CA GLU A 6 8.11 -12.34 26.95
C GLU A 6 7.22 -13.29 27.77
N VAL A 7 6.66 -14.29 27.11
CA VAL A 7 5.91 -15.35 27.77
C VAL A 7 6.88 -16.50 28.11
N PRO A 8 7.15 -16.81 29.38
CA PRO A 8 8.07 -17.87 29.76
C PRO A 8 7.66 -19.21 29.14
N GLY A 9 8.58 -19.84 28.41
CA GLY A 9 8.37 -21.14 27.77
C GLY A 9 7.95 -21.10 26.27
N TYR A 10 7.76 -19.91 25.69
CA TYR A 10 7.40 -19.75 24.28
C TYR A 10 8.27 -18.70 23.60
N THR A 11 9.28 -19.13 22.88
CA THR A 11 10.26 -18.24 22.22
C THR A 11 9.77 -17.54 20.94
N GLN A 12 8.51 -17.77 20.51
CA GLN A 12 7.94 -17.18 19.28
C GLN A 12 6.53 -16.57 19.48
N LEU A 13 6.08 -16.33 20.70
CA LEU A 13 4.79 -15.72 20.99
C LEU A 13 4.95 -14.21 21.15
N HIS A 14 4.55 -13.45 20.15
CA HIS A 14 4.45 -12.00 20.22
C HIS A 14 3.05 -11.61 20.69
N LEU A 15 2.95 -11.02 21.89
CA LEU A 15 1.71 -10.44 22.38
C LEU A 15 1.52 -9.06 21.76
N SER A 16 0.38 -8.84 21.11
CA SER A 16 -0.02 -7.54 20.61
C SER A 16 -1.26 -7.03 21.35
N VAL A 17 -1.23 -5.77 21.76
CA VAL A 17 -2.35 -5.10 22.42
C VAL A 17 -2.83 -3.96 21.56
N SER A 18 -4.16 -3.90 21.34
CA SER A 18 -4.82 -2.77 20.68
C SER A 18 -5.59 -1.97 21.74
N ILE A 19 -5.39 -0.67 21.76
CA ILE A 19 -6.00 0.22 22.75
C ILE A 19 -6.80 1.30 22.03
N GLY A 20 -8.08 1.48 22.44
CA GLY A 20 -8.90 2.63 22.07
C GLY A 20 -9.07 3.55 23.29
N GLY A 21 -8.86 4.84 23.10
CA GLY A 21 -9.00 5.83 24.17
C GLY A 21 -9.81 7.06 23.72
N VAL A 22 -10.74 7.48 24.55
CA VAL A 22 -11.56 8.67 24.37
C VAL A 22 -11.48 9.59 25.56
N LEU A 23 -11.67 10.90 25.36
CA LEU A 23 -11.93 11.85 26.41
C LEU A 23 -13.46 12.03 26.53
N ALA A 24 -14.00 11.66 27.71
CA ALA A 24 -15.40 11.90 28.00
C ALA A 24 -15.57 13.37 28.43
N ASP A 25 -16.30 14.15 27.64
CA ASP A 25 -16.63 15.53 27.95
C ASP A 25 -18.15 15.73 27.76
N ASN A 26 -18.84 16.01 28.85
CA ASN A 26 -20.29 16.26 28.90
C ASN A 26 -21.19 15.14 28.27
N GLU A 27 -20.80 13.89 28.34
CA GLU A 27 -21.57 12.77 27.81
C GLU A 27 -21.75 11.65 28.84
N THR A 28 -22.61 10.66 28.53
CA THR A 28 -22.79 9.48 29.38
C THR A 28 -21.61 8.52 29.24
N VAL A 29 -21.35 7.74 30.29
CA VAL A 29 -20.30 6.72 30.30
C VAL A 29 -20.52 5.70 29.17
N GLU A 30 -21.78 5.32 28.91
CA GLU A 30 -22.12 4.37 27.85
C GLU A 30 -21.72 4.90 26.46
N SER A 31 -21.93 6.20 26.20
CA SER A 31 -21.53 6.85 24.95
C SER A 31 -20.01 6.87 24.79
N ALA A 32 -19.28 7.24 25.85
CA ALA A 32 -17.82 7.25 25.86
C ALA A 32 -17.22 5.85 25.63
N VAL A 33 -17.79 4.82 26.30
CA VAL A 33 -17.39 3.43 26.11
C VAL A 33 -17.62 2.95 24.68
N GLY A 34 -18.79 3.24 24.09
CA GLY A 34 -19.09 2.87 22.70
C GLY A 34 -18.09 3.47 21.70
N ARG A 35 -17.67 4.74 21.92
CA ARG A 35 -16.64 5.38 21.10
C ARG A 35 -15.25 4.75 21.31
N ALA A 36 -14.88 4.45 22.56
CA ALA A 36 -13.62 3.77 22.87
C ALA A 36 -13.55 2.37 22.25
N ASP A 37 -14.64 1.62 22.27
CA ASP A 37 -14.75 0.29 21.63
C ASP A 37 -14.58 0.39 20.10
N SER A 38 -15.18 1.40 19.46
CA SER A 38 -15.00 1.63 18.03
C SER A 38 -13.54 1.94 17.68
N LEU A 39 -12.86 2.75 18.47
CA LEU A 39 -11.44 3.08 18.27
C LEU A 39 -10.54 1.87 18.56
N MET A 40 -10.87 1.06 19.57
CA MET A 40 -10.16 -0.19 19.84
C MET A 40 -10.29 -1.19 18.68
N TYR A 41 -11.49 -1.30 18.08
CA TYR A 41 -11.72 -2.15 16.90
C TYR A 41 -10.90 -1.67 15.69
N GLN A 42 -10.82 -0.36 15.45
CA GLN A 42 -9.95 0.21 14.43
C GLN A 42 -8.46 -0.08 14.71
N ALA A 43 -8.02 0.06 15.97
CA ALA A 43 -6.66 -0.28 16.36
C ALA A 43 -6.34 -1.77 16.18
N LYS A 44 -7.32 -2.65 16.43
CA LYS A 44 -7.19 -4.11 16.27
C LYS A 44 -7.03 -4.50 14.79
N ASN A 45 -7.77 -3.87 13.89
CA ASN A 45 -7.67 -4.11 12.44
C ASN A 45 -6.32 -3.65 11.86
N ARG A 46 -5.65 -2.70 12.52
CA ARG A 46 -4.35 -2.15 12.10
C ARG A 46 -3.14 -2.74 12.83
N LYS A 47 -3.31 -3.79 13.63
CA LYS A 47 -2.29 -4.48 14.46
C LYS A 47 -1.26 -3.55 15.13
N ASN A 48 -1.13 -3.63 16.45
CA ASN A 48 -0.16 -2.90 17.29
C ASN A 48 -0.28 -1.36 17.24
N MET A 49 -1.48 -0.81 17.13
CA MET A 49 -1.72 0.63 17.19
C MET A 49 -2.56 1.03 18.41
N THR A 50 -2.25 2.20 18.94
CA THR A 50 -3.12 2.92 19.86
C THR A 50 -3.88 3.97 19.06
N VAL A 51 -5.21 3.91 19.06
CA VAL A 51 -6.07 4.89 18.40
C VAL A 51 -6.78 5.72 19.46
N THR A 52 -6.64 7.04 19.43
CA THR A 52 -7.35 7.99 20.29
C THR A 52 -8.18 8.92 19.41
N GLU A 53 -9.16 9.60 19.98
CA GLU A 53 -9.95 10.61 19.24
C GLU A 53 -9.05 11.66 18.57
N LYS A 54 -7.96 12.06 19.22
CA LYS A 54 -6.98 12.99 18.64
C LYS A 54 -6.24 12.35 17.46
N SER A 55 -5.84 11.08 17.55
CA SER A 55 -5.16 10.38 16.45
C SER A 55 -6.12 10.02 15.31
N GLY A 56 -7.41 9.82 15.59
CA GLY A 56 -8.45 9.63 14.58
C GLY A 56 -8.82 10.92 13.85
N ILE A 57 -8.73 12.06 14.52
CA ILE A 57 -9.03 13.37 13.92
C ILE A 57 -7.82 13.95 13.18
N ASP A 58 -6.60 13.72 13.66
CA ASP A 58 -5.39 14.21 13.03
C ASP A 58 -4.96 13.37 11.81
N SER A 59 -5.41 12.11 11.70
CA SER A 59 -5.11 11.27 10.52
C SER A 59 -6.04 11.53 9.32
N VAL A 60 -7.14 12.27 9.51
CA VAL A 60 -8.14 12.54 8.45
C VAL A 60 -8.13 14.00 7.96
N LYS A 61 -7.50 14.94 8.68
CA LYS A 61 -7.39 16.33 8.24
C LYS A 61 -5.92 16.72 8.02
N GLY A 62 -5.42 16.48 6.80
CA GLY A 62 -4.22 17.19 6.33
C GLY A 62 -3.07 16.39 5.73
N ARG A 63 -3.08 15.06 5.68
CA ARG A 63 -2.16 14.33 4.79
C ARG A 63 -2.86 14.09 3.47
N GLU A 64 -2.39 14.74 2.42
CA GLU A 64 -2.78 14.36 1.06
C GLU A 64 -2.55 12.84 0.91
N LYS A 65 -3.59 12.12 0.44
CA LYS A 65 -3.46 10.70 0.17
C LYS A 65 -2.29 10.48 -0.78
N GLN A 66 -1.42 9.53 -0.46
CA GLN A 66 -0.34 9.12 -1.35
C GLN A 66 -0.91 8.60 -2.67
N GLN A 67 -0.25 8.90 -3.79
CA GLN A 67 -0.74 8.53 -5.11
C GLN A 67 -0.18 7.16 -5.50
N VAL A 68 -1.07 6.25 -5.89
CA VAL A 68 -0.73 4.95 -6.47
C VAL A 68 -1.16 4.94 -7.93
N LEU A 69 -0.24 4.65 -8.84
CA LEU A 69 -0.50 4.50 -10.26
C LEU A 69 -0.75 3.02 -10.58
N ILE A 70 -1.92 2.70 -11.13
CA ILE A 70 -2.29 1.38 -11.61
C ILE A 70 -2.18 1.35 -13.12
N VAL A 71 -1.36 0.44 -13.64
CA VAL A 71 -1.07 0.31 -15.07
C VAL A 71 -1.42 -1.11 -15.52
N ASP A 72 -2.49 -1.25 -16.31
CA ASP A 72 -3.01 -2.54 -16.78
C ASP A 72 -3.90 -2.26 -18.01
N ASP A 73 -3.82 -3.05 -19.06
CA ASP A 73 -4.63 -2.84 -20.27
C ASP A 73 -6.11 -3.21 -20.05
N SER A 74 -6.40 -4.09 -19.09
CA SER A 74 -7.75 -4.46 -18.70
C SER A 74 -8.38 -3.44 -17.76
N GLN A 75 -9.41 -2.74 -18.21
CA GLN A 75 -10.19 -1.84 -17.38
C GLN A 75 -10.72 -2.53 -16.12
N MET A 76 -11.19 -3.78 -16.23
CA MET A 76 -11.70 -4.55 -15.09
C MET A 76 -10.62 -4.75 -14.02
N ASN A 77 -9.38 -5.04 -14.41
CA ASN A 77 -8.29 -5.22 -13.46
C ASN A 77 -7.97 -3.89 -12.74
N ARG A 78 -7.95 -2.77 -13.47
CA ARG A 78 -7.74 -1.44 -12.87
C ARG A 78 -8.84 -1.12 -11.87
N GLU A 79 -10.11 -1.36 -12.22
CA GLU A 79 -11.25 -1.15 -11.32
C GLU A 79 -11.16 -2.01 -10.05
N ILE A 80 -10.80 -3.29 -10.16
CA ILE A 80 -10.62 -4.18 -8.99
C ILE A 80 -9.52 -3.63 -8.07
N LEU A 81 -8.36 -3.27 -8.61
CA LEU A 81 -7.25 -2.74 -7.82
C LEU A 81 -7.58 -1.37 -7.22
N ALA A 82 -8.30 -0.51 -7.97
CA ALA A 82 -8.76 0.77 -7.47
C ALA A 82 -9.68 0.60 -6.25
N VAL A 83 -10.69 -0.28 -6.33
CA VAL A 83 -11.61 -0.56 -5.21
C VAL A 83 -10.86 -1.07 -3.97
N ILE A 84 -9.80 -1.88 -4.16
CA ILE A 84 -8.99 -2.37 -3.03
C ILE A 84 -8.22 -1.24 -2.34
N LEU A 85 -7.81 -0.20 -3.07
CA LEU A 85 -6.83 0.79 -2.61
C LEU A 85 -7.39 2.21 -2.41
N GLU A 86 -8.53 2.57 -3.00
CA GLU A 86 -9.06 3.94 -3.03
C GLU A 86 -9.44 4.52 -1.66
N GLU A 87 -9.67 3.65 -0.67
CA GLU A 87 -9.95 4.11 0.69
C GLU A 87 -8.75 4.83 1.31
N GLU A 88 -7.52 4.34 1.07
CA GLU A 88 -6.29 4.87 1.67
C GLU A 88 -5.43 5.70 0.71
N TYR A 89 -5.54 5.46 -0.61
CA TYR A 89 -4.69 6.06 -1.63
C TYR A 89 -5.49 6.87 -2.65
N LYS A 90 -4.83 7.83 -3.28
CA LYS A 90 -5.35 8.48 -4.49
C LYS A 90 -4.90 7.66 -5.70
N ILE A 91 -5.85 7.19 -6.48
CA ILE A 91 -5.58 6.32 -7.62
C ILE A 91 -5.38 7.15 -8.88
N LEU A 92 -4.33 6.82 -9.63
CA LEU A 92 -4.10 7.21 -11.01
C LEU A 92 -4.15 5.93 -11.84
N GLU A 93 -4.63 6.01 -13.08
CA GLU A 93 -4.74 4.87 -13.99
C GLU A 93 -4.05 5.14 -15.31
N ALA A 94 -3.46 4.10 -15.89
CA ALA A 94 -2.93 4.06 -17.24
C ALA A 94 -3.31 2.74 -17.91
N ALA A 95 -3.66 2.76 -19.18
CA ALA A 95 -4.07 1.58 -19.93
C ALA A 95 -2.91 0.88 -20.68
N ASN A 96 -1.73 1.46 -20.68
CA ASN A 96 -0.52 0.91 -21.31
C ASN A 96 0.74 1.60 -20.78
N GLY A 97 1.90 1.10 -21.20
CA GLY A 97 3.18 1.64 -20.73
C GLY A 97 3.46 3.07 -21.19
N GLU A 98 2.99 3.50 -22.36
CA GLU A 98 3.20 4.89 -22.82
C GLU A 98 2.46 5.89 -21.92
N GLU A 99 1.20 5.62 -21.60
CA GLU A 99 0.43 6.44 -20.66
C GLU A 99 1.08 6.46 -19.26
N CYS A 100 1.62 5.32 -18.82
CA CYS A 100 2.39 5.25 -17.57
C CYS A 100 3.57 6.21 -17.58
N ILE A 101 4.37 6.19 -18.64
CA ILE A 101 5.54 7.07 -18.80
C ILE A 101 5.13 8.55 -18.84
N ASP A 102 4.02 8.88 -19.49
CA ASP A 102 3.54 10.26 -19.53
C ASP A 102 3.05 10.76 -18.15
N LEU A 103 2.38 9.91 -17.40
CA LEU A 103 2.00 10.21 -16.00
C LEU A 103 3.24 10.37 -15.11
N LEU A 104 4.27 9.52 -15.28
CA LEU A 104 5.53 9.65 -14.56
C LEU A 104 6.23 10.98 -14.86
N LYS A 105 6.25 11.43 -16.11
CA LYS A 105 6.80 12.76 -16.50
C LYS A 105 6.00 13.91 -15.88
N GLN A 106 4.67 13.75 -15.80
CA GLN A 106 3.78 14.78 -15.28
C GLN A 106 3.84 14.91 -13.76
N TYR A 107 3.82 13.81 -13.03
CA TYR A 107 3.69 13.78 -11.56
C TYR A 107 5.01 13.54 -10.84
N GLY A 108 6.00 12.92 -11.51
CA GLY A 108 7.32 12.65 -10.94
C GLY A 108 7.24 11.94 -9.59
N THR A 109 7.95 12.49 -8.60
CA THR A 109 7.97 11.97 -7.22
C THR A 109 6.65 12.10 -6.45
N GLY A 110 5.61 12.69 -7.05
CA GLY A 110 4.25 12.70 -6.53
C GLY A 110 3.59 11.31 -6.57
N ILE A 111 4.06 10.41 -7.46
CA ILE A 111 3.64 9.00 -7.48
C ILE A 111 4.43 8.24 -6.44
N SER A 112 3.74 7.67 -5.46
CA SER A 112 4.35 6.96 -4.33
C SER A 112 4.62 5.48 -4.61
N LEU A 113 3.91 4.88 -5.59
CA LEU A 113 4.06 3.48 -6.01
C LEU A 113 3.36 3.25 -7.36
N ILE A 114 3.90 2.33 -8.14
CA ILE A 114 3.28 1.84 -9.38
C ILE A 114 2.92 0.37 -9.23
N LEU A 115 1.68 0.00 -9.53
CA LEU A 115 1.25 -1.36 -9.83
C LEU A 115 1.28 -1.54 -11.34
N LEU A 116 2.14 -2.40 -11.85
CA LEU A 116 2.47 -2.49 -13.27
C LEU A 116 2.23 -3.88 -13.83
N ASP A 117 1.26 -4.02 -14.72
CA ASP A 117 1.09 -5.26 -15.47
C ASP A 117 2.27 -5.50 -16.42
N ILE A 118 2.63 -6.77 -16.59
CA ILE A 118 3.70 -7.17 -17.53
C ILE A 118 3.17 -7.14 -18.96
N ASN A 119 2.02 -7.75 -19.21
CA ASN A 119 1.53 -8.04 -20.55
C ASN A 119 0.54 -6.97 -21.03
N MET A 120 1.04 -5.92 -21.62
CA MET A 120 0.24 -4.82 -22.17
C MET A 120 0.59 -4.55 -23.63
N PRO A 121 -0.37 -4.09 -24.45
CA PRO A 121 -0.10 -3.64 -25.81
C PRO A 121 0.71 -2.34 -25.80
N VAL A 122 1.30 -2.00 -26.93
CA VAL A 122 2.05 -0.78 -27.22
C VAL A 122 3.41 -0.75 -26.51
N MET A 123 3.43 -0.82 -25.18
CA MET A 123 4.64 -0.87 -24.36
C MET A 123 4.36 -1.81 -23.16
N ASP A 124 5.14 -2.87 -23.03
CA ASP A 124 5.00 -3.85 -21.96
C ASP A 124 5.62 -3.36 -20.63
N GLY A 125 5.31 -4.07 -19.54
CA GLY A 125 5.78 -3.68 -18.21
C GLY A 125 7.30 -3.74 -18.05
N PHE A 126 8.00 -4.63 -18.76
CA PHE A 126 9.46 -4.68 -18.72
C PHE A 126 10.09 -3.52 -19.49
N GLU A 127 9.47 -3.07 -20.58
CA GLU A 127 9.90 -1.87 -21.31
C GLU A 127 9.75 -0.62 -20.43
N VAL A 128 8.63 -0.52 -19.67
CA VAL A 128 8.44 0.56 -18.69
C VAL A 128 9.56 0.52 -17.63
N LEU A 129 9.84 -0.65 -17.03
CA LEU A 129 10.93 -0.79 -16.05
C LEU A 129 12.29 -0.40 -16.63
N ALA A 130 12.58 -0.79 -17.88
CA ALA A 130 13.83 -0.42 -18.55
C ALA A 130 13.97 1.10 -18.70
N LEU A 131 12.89 1.79 -19.06
CA LEU A 131 12.86 3.25 -19.16
C LEU A 131 12.98 3.90 -17.78
N MET A 132 12.34 3.38 -16.75
CA MET A 132 12.45 3.88 -15.38
C MET A 132 13.89 3.76 -14.86
N ASN A 133 14.56 2.62 -15.13
CA ASN A 133 15.98 2.44 -14.78
C ASN A 133 16.87 3.44 -15.50
N ARG A 134 16.69 3.62 -16.81
CA ARG A 134 17.47 4.57 -17.63
C ARG A 134 17.38 6.00 -17.12
N ASN A 135 16.20 6.38 -16.62
CA ASN A 135 15.94 7.74 -16.13
C ASN A 135 16.11 7.88 -14.61
N HIS A 136 16.55 6.85 -13.92
CA HIS A 136 16.71 6.78 -12.45
C HIS A 136 15.40 6.98 -11.66
N TRP A 137 14.24 6.86 -12.30
CA TRP A 137 12.94 7.03 -11.62
C TRP A 137 12.63 5.90 -10.65
N ILE A 138 13.20 4.70 -10.87
CA ILE A 138 12.98 3.53 -10.01
C ILE A 138 13.58 3.72 -8.61
N GLU A 139 14.55 4.62 -8.46
CA GLU A 139 15.17 4.94 -7.17
C GLU A 139 14.17 5.67 -6.26
N ASP A 140 13.31 6.50 -6.84
CA ASP A 140 12.32 7.31 -6.11
C ASP A 140 10.93 6.70 -6.08
N THR A 141 10.55 5.94 -7.11
CA THR A 141 9.21 5.39 -7.28
C THR A 141 9.24 3.87 -7.37
N PRO A 142 8.85 3.16 -6.29
CA PRO A 142 8.83 1.71 -6.27
C PRO A 142 7.80 1.14 -7.23
N VAL A 143 8.11 -0.02 -7.80
CA VAL A 143 7.24 -0.74 -8.74
C VAL A 143 6.94 -2.13 -8.18
N ILE A 144 5.65 -2.47 -8.11
CA ILE A 144 5.17 -3.84 -7.90
C ILE A 144 4.68 -4.36 -9.25
N MET A 145 5.32 -5.40 -9.75
CA MET A 145 4.89 -6.05 -10.99
C MET A 145 3.68 -6.93 -10.76
N ILE A 146 2.78 -6.95 -11.72
CA ILE A 146 1.58 -7.80 -11.72
C ILE A 146 1.62 -8.70 -12.94
N SER A 147 1.26 -9.99 -12.77
CA SER A 147 1.13 -10.89 -13.92
C SER A 147 0.19 -12.06 -13.63
N SER A 148 -0.37 -12.61 -14.69
CA SER A 148 -1.04 -13.92 -14.69
C SER A 148 -0.04 -15.08 -14.85
N GLU A 149 1.21 -14.79 -15.17
CA GLU A 149 2.22 -15.82 -15.41
C GLU A 149 3.05 -16.06 -14.14
N ASP A 150 2.89 -17.24 -13.53
CA ASP A 150 3.63 -17.66 -12.33
C ASP A 150 5.03 -18.24 -12.64
N GLY A 151 5.53 -18.00 -13.84
CA GLY A 151 6.83 -18.51 -14.26
C GLY A 151 7.97 -17.90 -13.44
N ALA A 152 8.76 -18.74 -12.71
CA ALA A 152 9.90 -18.29 -11.92
C ALA A 152 10.90 -17.41 -12.72
N ALA A 153 10.93 -17.54 -14.03
CA ALA A 153 11.76 -16.74 -14.92
C ALA A 153 11.27 -15.27 -15.00
N TYR A 154 9.96 -15.04 -15.07
CA TYR A 154 9.36 -13.69 -15.08
C TYR A 154 9.58 -12.99 -13.76
N VAL A 155 9.32 -13.67 -12.64
CA VAL A 155 9.55 -13.15 -11.30
C VAL A 155 11.01 -12.75 -11.10
N ARG A 156 11.94 -13.63 -11.49
CA ARG A 156 13.39 -13.34 -11.41
C ARG A 156 13.76 -12.11 -12.23
N ARG A 157 13.32 -12.06 -13.48
CA ARG A 157 13.57 -10.93 -14.39
C ARG A 157 13.04 -9.61 -13.81
N ALA A 158 11.85 -9.61 -13.22
CA ALA A 158 11.28 -8.43 -12.59
C ALA A 158 12.21 -7.89 -11.48
N TYR A 159 12.65 -8.75 -10.57
CA TYR A 159 13.57 -8.35 -9.49
C TYR A 159 14.96 -7.93 -10.01
N GLU A 160 15.53 -8.63 -11.00
CA GLU A 160 16.79 -8.25 -11.64
C GLU A 160 16.71 -6.86 -12.30
N MET A 161 15.54 -6.47 -12.76
CA MET A 161 15.26 -5.13 -13.34
C MET A 161 14.87 -4.09 -12.30
N GLY A 162 14.89 -4.43 -10.99
CA GLY A 162 14.67 -3.48 -9.90
C GLY A 162 13.22 -3.35 -9.43
N ALA A 163 12.32 -4.25 -9.82
CA ALA A 163 11.00 -4.28 -9.22
C ALA A 163 11.10 -4.51 -7.70
N SER A 164 10.29 -3.78 -6.94
CA SER A 164 10.28 -3.86 -5.48
C SER A 164 9.54 -5.08 -4.97
N ASP A 165 8.53 -5.53 -5.70
CA ASP A 165 7.75 -6.72 -5.38
C ASP A 165 7.00 -7.25 -6.62
N TYR A 166 6.31 -8.38 -6.45
CA TYR A 166 5.57 -9.08 -7.50
C TYR A 166 4.25 -9.63 -6.97
N ILE A 167 3.16 -9.45 -7.70
CA ILE A 167 1.82 -9.96 -7.35
C ILE A 167 1.30 -10.82 -8.51
N SER A 168 0.93 -12.07 -8.21
CA SER A 168 0.28 -12.96 -9.17
C SER A 168 -1.25 -12.78 -9.18
N ARG A 169 -1.88 -13.05 -10.32
CA ARG A 169 -3.33 -13.15 -10.45
C ARG A 169 -3.79 -14.59 -10.16
N PRO A 170 -5.00 -14.81 -9.62
CA PRO A 170 -6.02 -13.81 -9.27
C PRO A 170 -5.65 -12.98 -8.03
N PHE A 171 -6.19 -11.75 -7.95
CA PHE A 171 -5.91 -10.84 -6.83
C PHE A 171 -6.54 -11.31 -5.52
N ASP A 172 -5.72 -11.41 -4.48
CA ASP A 172 -6.18 -11.42 -3.11
C ASP A 172 -6.11 -9.99 -2.56
N ALA A 173 -7.26 -9.43 -2.19
CA ALA A 173 -7.36 -8.04 -1.75
C ALA A 173 -6.46 -7.73 -0.54
N GLN A 174 -6.35 -8.66 0.42
CA GLN A 174 -5.51 -8.49 1.60
C GLN A 174 -4.02 -8.50 1.24
N VAL A 175 -3.63 -9.39 0.32
CA VAL A 175 -2.25 -9.48 -0.17
C VAL A 175 -1.86 -8.22 -0.93
N VAL A 176 -2.70 -7.75 -1.86
CA VAL A 176 -2.46 -6.51 -2.61
C VAL A 176 -2.29 -5.32 -1.65
N HIS A 177 -3.27 -5.13 -0.77
CA HIS A 177 -3.23 -4.04 0.21
C HIS A 177 -1.96 -4.08 1.08
N GLN A 178 -1.61 -5.26 1.62
CA GLN A 178 -0.45 -5.42 2.50
C GLN A 178 0.88 -5.16 1.77
N ARG A 179 1.03 -5.62 0.52
CA ARG A 179 2.23 -5.38 -0.28
C ARG A 179 2.40 -3.92 -0.65
N VAL A 180 1.34 -3.25 -1.09
CA VAL A 180 1.34 -1.81 -1.38
C VAL A 180 1.72 -1.01 -0.13
N PHE A 181 1.06 -1.27 1.00
CA PHE A 181 1.35 -0.59 2.26
C PHE A 181 2.80 -0.78 2.71
N ASN A 182 3.31 -2.02 2.70
CA ASN A 182 4.67 -2.33 3.13
C ASN A 182 5.72 -1.67 2.23
N THR A 183 5.51 -1.71 0.91
CA THR A 183 6.42 -1.12 -0.06
C THR A 183 6.48 0.41 0.10
N ILE A 184 5.35 1.08 0.16
CA ILE A 184 5.29 2.53 0.39
C ILE A 184 5.95 2.91 1.71
N LYS A 185 5.68 2.17 2.79
CA LYS A 185 6.27 2.41 4.11
C LYS A 185 7.79 2.23 4.12
N LEU A 186 8.31 1.26 3.37
CA LEU A 186 9.75 1.03 3.25
C LEU A 186 10.44 2.23 2.56
N TYR A 187 9.91 2.66 1.43
CA TYR A 187 10.47 3.76 0.65
C TYR A 187 10.32 5.13 1.35
N ALA A 188 9.22 5.35 2.09
CA ALA A 188 9.05 6.57 2.87
C ALA A 188 10.09 6.75 4.01
N LYS A 189 10.77 5.67 4.44
CA LYS A 189 11.85 5.73 5.43
C LYS A 189 13.23 6.02 4.83
N GLN A 190 13.37 5.90 3.53
CA GLN A 190 14.63 6.10 2.82
C GLN A 190 14.77 7.53 2.28
N ARG A 191 13.68 8.29 2.30
CA ARG A 191 13.62 9.74 2.01
C ARG A 191 13.73 10.53 3.31
#